data_282d5e4cf9806f6efa05f57a61e20ca0
#
_entry.id   282d5e4cf9806f6efa05f57a61e20ca0
#
_cell.length_a   1.000
_cell.length_b   1.000
_cell.length_c   1.000
_cell.angle_alpha   90.00
_cell.angle_beta   90.00
_cell.angle_gamma   90.00
#
_symmetry.space_group_name_H-M   'P 1'
#
loop_
_entity.id
_entity.type
_entity.pdbx_description
1 polymer ?
#
loop_
_entity_poly.entity_id
_entity_poly.type
_entity_poly.pdbx_seq_one_letter_code
_entity_poly.pdbx_strand_id
1 'polypeptide(L)'
;PVSIHVADPYWMYLPMDARNDGLMNAYKWRLDNQPGIVGHQGMIEILDRAVGRHPNTIFVTCHLANCCYDLSLLGAMLDKYPNLYADISARYEETAAIPRHVGRFYEKYQDRLVYGTDMRFSIPMYRYTFRVLESADEHFYDWNHCNYHWPLYGLALSEPVLEKIYRTNALKILQVR
;
A
#
# COMPACT_ATOMS: atom_id res chain seq x y z
N PRO A 1 14.30 5.88 11.60
CA PRO A 1 13.49 5.89 10.39
C PRO A 1 12.43 6.99 10.43
N VAL A 2 11.98 7.41 9.27
CA VAL A 2 10.89 8.38 9.07
C VAL A 2 9.75 7.66 8.37
N SER A 3 8.58 7.62 9.00
CA SER A 3 7.35 7.21 8.34
C SER A 3 6.78 8.43 7.62
N ILE A 4 6.51 8.30 6.32
CA ILE A 4 6.09 9.42 5.48
C ILE A 4 4.84 9.07 4.68
N HIS A 5 3.76 9.78 4.93
CA HIS A 5 2.54 9.70 4.13
C HIS A 5 2.65 10.72 2.99
N VAL A 6 2.61 10.24 1.76
CA VAL A 6 2.66 11.07 0.56
C VAL A 6 1.61 10.57 -0.43
N ALA A 7 0.88 11.49 -1.01
CA ALA A 7 -0.28 11.23 -1.86
C ALA A 7 -1.45 10.53 -1.12
N ASP A 8 -2.53 10.41 -1.81
CA ASP A 8 -3.71 9.62 -1.49
C ASP A 8 -3.98 8.64 -2.64
N PRO A 9 -4.90 7.68 -2.53
CA PRO A 9 -5.23 6.80 -3.63
C PRO A 9 -5.51 7.54 -4.94
N TYR A 10 -4.95 7.05 -6.03
CA TYR A 10 -4.99 7.72 -7.33
C TYR A 10 -6.40 8.10 -7.79
N TRP A 11 -7.39 7.24 -7.51
CA TRP A 11 -8.78 7.49 -7.87
C TRP A 11 -9.37 8.77 -7.23
N MET A 12 -8.83 9.23 -6.10
CA MET A 12 -9.29 10.47 -5.45
C MET A 12 -8.99 11.73 -6.27
N TYR A 13 -7.98 11.67 -7.13
CA TYR A 13 -7.57 12.78 -8.01
C TYR A 13 -8.29 12.77 -9.37
N LEU A 14 -8.97 11.67 -9.71
CA LEU A 14 -9.66 11.53 -10.98
C LEU A 14 -11.08 12.08 -10.91
N PRO A 15 -11.67 12.52 -12.06
CA PRO A 15 -13.06 12.91 -12.11
C PRO A 15 -13.96 11.84 -11.50
N MET A 16 -14.90 12.26 -10.66
CA MET A 16 -15.79 11.36 -9.92
C MET A 16 -17.01 11.03 -10.78
N ASP A 17 -16.80 10.27 -11.83
CA ASP A 17 -17.84 9.79 -12.76
C ASP A 17 -17.96 8.25 -12.74
N ALA A 18 -18.84 7.70 -13.58
CA ALA A 18 -19.15 6.26 -13.62
C ALA A 18 -17.96 5.33 -13.99
N ARG A 19 -16.82 5.87 -14.37
CA ARG A 19 -15.58 5.13 -14.67
C ARG A 19 -14.62 5.08 -13.48
N ASN A 20 -14.95 5.79 -12.40
CA ASN A 20 -14.10 5.89 -11.22
C ASN A 20 -14.66 4.99 -10.12
N ASP A 21 -13.93 3.94 -9.78
CA ASP A 21 -14.30 2.99 -8.72
C ASP A 21 -14.53 3.67 -7.36
N GLY A 22 -13.84 4.78 -7.11
CA GLY A 22 -14.02 5.58 -5.90
C GLY A 22 -15.40 6.23 -5.76
N LEU A 23 -16.16 6.38 -6.86
CA LEU A 23 -17.51 6.95 -6.82
C LEU A 23 -18.45 6.20 -5.88
N MET A 24 -18.38 4.88 -5.88
CA MET A 24 -19.25 4.01 -5.07
C MET A 24 -18.71 3.77 -3.65
N ASN A 25 -17.43 4.03 -3.42
CA ASN A 25 -16.76 3.63 -2.17
C ASN A 25 -16.60 4.78 -1.18
N ALA A 26 -15.92 5.81 -1.59
CA ALA A 26 -15.49 6.87 -0.68
C ALA A 26 -15.59 8.27 -1.32
N TYR A 27 -16.71 8.56 -1.96
CA TYR A 27 -17.00 9.83 -2.64
C TYR A 27 -16.60 11.08 -1.83
N LYS A 28 -16.79 11.05 -0.51
CA LYS A 28 -16.45 12.17 0.38
C LYS A 28 -14.95 12.50 0.45
N TRP A 29 -14.09 11.56 0.04
CA TRP A 29 -12.64 11.70 0.09
C TRP A 29 -12.04 12.23 -1.22
N ARG A 30 -12.88 12.57 -2.18
CA ARG A 30 -12.45 13.09 -3.48
C ARG A 30 -11.57 14.34 -3.34
N LEU A 31 -10.60 14.46 -4.22
CA LEU A 31 -9.68 15.59 -4.32
C LEU A 31 -9.84 16.38 -5.64
N ASP A 32 -10.46 15.77 -6.65
CA ASP A 32 -10.64 16.34 -7.99
C ASP A 32 -11.41 17.68 -8.02
N ASN A 33 -12.18 17.97 -6.97
CA ASN A 33 -12.96 19.20 -6.81
C ASN A 33 -12.31 20.23 -5.89
N GLN A 34 -11.08 20.00 -5.43
CA GLN A 34 -10.38 20.90 -4.51
C GLN A 34 -9.36 21.75 -5.29
N PRO A 35 -9.47 23.10 -5.29
CA PRO A 35 -8.51 23.94 -5.98
C PRO A 35 -7.15 23.93 -5.29
N GLY A 36 -6.08 23.98 -6.09
CA GLY A 36 -4.71 24.07 -5.57
C GLY A 36 -4.10 22.77 -5.06
N ILE A 37 -4.80 21.64 -5.18
CA ILE A 37 -4.26 20.33 -4.85
C ILE A 37 -3.16 19.97 -5.84
N VAL A 38 -2.01 19.55 -5.31
CA VAL A 38 -0.95 18.90 -6.10
C VAL A 38 -1.46 17.52 -6.54
N GLY A 39 -1.41 17.25 -7.85
CA GLY A 39 -1.85 15.97 -8.39
C GLY A 39 -0.98 14.81 -7.89
N HIS A 40 -1.50 13.57 -8.00
CA HIS A 40 -0.84 12.36 -7.52
C HIS A 40 0.63 12.25 -7.98
N GLN A 41 0.89 12.44 -9.27
CA GLN A 41 2.24 12.39 -9.84
C GLN A 41 3.18 13.40 -9.16
N GLY A 42 2.73 14.64 -8.94
CA GLY A 42 3.55 15.66 -8.26
C GLY A 42 3.85 15.29 -6.81
N MET A 43 2.93 14.60 -6.13
CA MET A 43 3.18 14.08 -4.77
C MET A 43 4.24 12.98 -4.78
N ILE A 44 4.21 12.05 -5.76
CA ILE A 44 5.25 11.02 -5.92
C ILE A 44 6.61 11.65 -6.20
N GLU A 45 6.68 12.70 -7.02
CA GLU A 45 7.92 13.44 -7.26
C GLU A 45 8.45 14.14 -6.00
N ILE A 46 7.58 14.59 -5.11
CA ILE A 46 7.98 15.13 -3.79
C ILE A 46 8.63 14.03 -2.96
N LEU A 47 8.05 12.82 -2.92
CA LEU A 47 8.63 11.67 -2.23
C LEU A 47 10.01 11.32 -2.80
N ASP A 48 10.12 11.20 -4.13
CA ASP A 48 11.38 10.89 -4.83
C ASP A 48 12.48 11.88 -4.45
N ARG A 49 12.16 13.19 -4.46
CA ARG A 49 13.12 14.25 -4.07
C ARG A 49 13.48 14.18 -2.58
N ALA A 50 12.52 13.90 -1.71
CA ALA A 50 12.77 13.82 -0.27
C ALA A 50 13.72 12.66 0.06
N VAL A 51 13.44 11.47 -0.46
CA VAL A 51 14.27 10.27 -0.24
C VAL A 51 15.67 10.46 -0.84
N GLY A 52 15.75 10.98 -2.06
CA GLY A 52 17.03 11.17 -2.75
C GLY A 52 17.95 12.21 -2.08
N ARG A 53 17.38 13.25 -1.44
CA ARG A 53 18.16 14.28 -0.73
C ARG A 53 18.66 13.82 0.64
N HIS A 54 18.13 12.73 1.19
CA HIS A 54 18.47 12.25 2.53
C HIS A 54 18.89 10.76 2.53
N PRO A 55 20.00 10.41 1.83
CA PRO A 55 20.39 9.00 1.64
C PRO A 55 20.75 8.27 2.93
N ASN A 56 21.08 9.00 4.01
CA ASN A 56 21.40 8.44 5.32
C ASN A 56 20.18 8.28 6.24
N THR A 57 18.98 8.66 5.78
CA THR A 57 17.74 8.52 6.52
C THR A 57 16.94 7.35 5.94
N ILE A 58 16.53 6.42 6.78
CA ILE A 58 15.59 5.36 6.37
C ILE A 58 14.20 5.96 6.30
N PHE A 59 13.56 5.82 5.14
CA PHE A 59 12.16 6.19 4.93
C PHE A 59 11.29 4.95 4.84
N VAL A 60 10.10 5.01 5.43
CA VAL A 60 9.02 4.06 5.21
C VAL A 60 7.85 4.85 4.63
N THR A 61 7.59 4.68 3.34
CA THR A 61 6.43 5.34 2.72
C THR A 61 5.15 4.58 3.09
N CYS A 62 4.15 5.31 3.56
CA CYS A 62 2.88 4.72 3.95
C CYS A 62 2.09 4.24 2.73
N HIS A 63 1.31 3.16 2.93
CA HIS A 63 0.27 2.73 1.99
C HIS A 63 0.80 2.41 0.57
N LEU A 64 1.97 1.75 0.45
CA LEU A 64 2.61 1.51 -0.86
C LEU A 64 2.79 2.81 -1.67
N ALA A 65 3.08 3.94 -0.99
CA ALA A 65 3.09 5.29 -1.57
C ALA A 65 1.79 5.65 -2.32
N ASN A 66 0.66 4.97 -2.02
CA ASN A 66 -0.61 5.07 -2.74
C ASN A 66 -0.50 4.80 -4.25
N CYS A 67 0.44 3.92 -4.65
CA CYS A 67 0.71 3.52 -6.03
C CYS A 67 0.02 2.21 -6.45
N CYS A 68 -1.06 1.78 -5.77
CA CYS A 68 -1.72 0.50 -6.11
C CYS A 68 -2.24 0.46 -7.55
N TYR A 69 -2.57 1.59 -8.15
CA TYR A 69 -2.97 1.68 -9.56
C TYR A 69 -1.82 1.39 -10.55
N ASP A 70 -0.58 1.64 -10.12
CA ASP A 70 0.65 1.33 -10.88
C ASP A 70 1.82 1.10 -9.92
N LEU A 71 1.99 -0.15 -9.47
CA LEU A 71 3.08 -0.52 -8.56
C LEU A 71 4.48 -0.38 -9.20
N SER A 72 4.57 -0.19 -10.52
CA SER A 72 5.87 0.02 -11.16
C SER A 72 6.52 1.34 -10.73
N LEU A 73 5.73 2.35 -10.39
CA LEU A 73 6.20 3.63 -9.85
C LEU A 73 6.92 3.43 -8.51
N LEU A 74 6.28 2.72 -7.58
CA LEU A 74 6.91 2.37 -6.31
C LEU A 74 8.12 1.46 -6.52
N GLY A 75 8.00 0.46 -7.40
CA GLY A 75 9.09 -0.46 -7.74
C GLY A 75 10.34 0.28 -8.21
N ALA A 76 10.19 1.24 -9.12
CA ALA A 76 11.30 2.07 -9.61
C ALA A 76 11.98 2.86 -8.48
N MET A 77 11.22 3.38 -7.53
CA MET A 77 11.78 4.07 -6.36
C MET A 77 12.51 3.10 -5.41
N LEU A 78 11.94 1.90 -5.17
CA LEU A 78 12.58 0.88 -4.34
C LEU A 78 13.88 0.36 -4.98
N ASP A 79 13.93 0.23 -6.30
CA ASP A 79 15.15 -0.14 -7.04
C ASP A 79 16.21 0.97 -6.99
N LYS A 80 15.78 2.25 -7.01
CA LYS A 80 16.65 3.42 -7.00
C LYS A 80 17.23 3.75 -5.61
N TYR A 81 16.45 3.57 -4.56
CA TYR A 81 16.78 4.05 -3.22
C TYR A 81 16.91 2.93 -2.19
N PRO A 82 18.14 2.57 -1.78
CA PRO A 82 18.36 1.52 -0.77
C PRO A 82 17.81 1.88 0.63
N ASN A 83 17.56 3.15 0.90
CA ASN A 83 17.03 3.67 2.15
C ASN A 83 15.49 3.85 2.16
N LEU A 84 14.79 3.43 1.10
CA LEU A 84 13.33 3.47 1.02
C LEU A 84 12.74 2.10 1.31
N TYR A 85 11.74 2.06 2.16
CA TYR A 85 10.84 0.94 2.45
C TYR A 85 9.40 1.40 2.23
N ALA A 86 8.45 0.47 2.18
CA ALA A 86 7.04 0.80 2.10
C ALA A 86 6.23 -0.06 3.06
N ASP A 87 5.24 0.52 3.75
CA ASP A 87 4.23 -0.27 4.43
C ASP A 87 3.07 -0.61 3.48
N ILE A 88 2.37 -1.68 3.82
CA ILE A 88 1.23 -2.20 3.03
C ILE A 88 -0.12 -1.81 3.64
N SER A 89 -0.12 -0.95 4.66
CA SER A 89 -1.31 -0.61 5.42
C SER A 89 -2.39 0.05 4.55
N ALA A 90 -3.64 -0.18 4.92
CA ALA A 90 -4.83 0.38 4.28
C ALA A 90 -4.94 0.17 2.75
N ARG A 91 -4.15 -0.74 2.16
CA ARG A 91 -4.19 -1.05 0.71
C ARG A 91 -4.60 -2.49 0.41
N TYR A 92 -5.16 -3.18 1.39
CA TYR A 92 -5.56 -4.58 1.24
C TYR A 92 -6.64 -4.77 0.19
N GLU A 93 -7.61 -3.87 0.12
CA GLU A 93 -8.71 -3.94 -0.82
C GLU A 93 -8.25 -3.79 -2.26
N GLU A 94 -7.38 -2.81 -2.51
CA GLU A 94 -6.86 -2.53 -3.85
C GLU A 94 -5.89 -3.61 -4.30
N THR A 95 -5.04 -4.08 -3.39
CA THR A 95 -4.07 -5.16 -3.68
C THR A 95 -4.75 -6.51 -3.88
N ALA A 96 -5.77 -6.83 -3.09
CA ALA A 96 -6.53 -8.08 -3.21
C ALA A 96 -7.38 -8.15 -4.50
N ALA A 97 -7.62 -7.03 -5.19
CA ALA A 97 -8.31 -7.03 -6.48
C ALA A 97 -7.41 -7.50 -7.64
N ILE A 98 -6.10 -7.45 -7.47
CA ILE A 98 -5.11 -7.81 -8.51
C ILE A 98 -4.04 -8.79 -7.97
N PRO A 99 -4.43 -9.93 -7.38
CA PRO A 99 -3.57 -10.76 -6.53
C PRO A 99 -2.32 -11.28 -7.25
N ARG A 100 -2.41 -11.65 -8.52
CA ARG A 100 -1.27 -12.18 -9.27
C ARG A 100 -0.18 -11.13 -9.53
N HIS A 101 -0.58 -9.87 -9.76
CA HIS A 101 0.37 -8.79 -9.96
C HIS A 101 1.03 -8.40 -8.65
N VAL A 102 0.22 -8.23 -7.61
CA VAL A 102 0.68 -7.88 -6.26
C VAL A 102 1.56 -8.98 -5.66
N GLY A 103 1.19 -10.25 -5.80
CA GLY A 103 2.01 -11.37 -5.31
C GLY A 103 3.43 -11.30 -5.87
N ARG A 104 3.58 -11.14 -7.20
CA ARG A 104 4.91 -10.98 -7.82
C ARG A 104 5.65 -9.74 -7.34
N PHE A 105 4.94 -8.63 -7.11
CA PHE A 105 5.54 -7.42 -6.56
C PHE A 105 6.04 -7.65 -5.13
N TYR A 106 5.25 -8.31 -4.28
CA TYR A 106 5.63 -8.60 -2.89
C TYR A 106 6.80 -9.58 -2.82
N GLU A 107 6.82 -10.60 -3.66
CA GLU A 107 7.97 -11.51 -3.79
C GLU A 107 9.25 -10.77 -4.21
N LYS A 108 9.17 -9.90 -5.22
CA LYS A 108 10.33 -9.12 -5.70
C LYS A 108 10.86 -8.18 -4.63
N TYR A 109 9.99 -7.50 -3.91
CA TYR A 109 10.36 -6.46 -2.94
C TYR A 109 10.20 -6.90 -1.48
N GLN A 110 10.17 -8.22 -1.22
CA GLN A 110 9.95 -8.81 0.10
C GLN A 110 10.86 -8.26 1.21
N ASP A 111 12.07 -7.81 0.87
CA ASP A 111 13.05 -7.24 1.83
C ASP A 111 12.85 -5.74 2.10
N ARG A 112 11.82 -5.14 1.50
CA ARG A 112 11.57 -3.70 1.52
C ARG A 112 10.14 -3.34 1.94
N LEU A 113 9.29 -4.35 2.17
CA LEU A 113 7.90 -4.17 2.58
C LEU A 113 7.74 -4.46 4.06
N VAL A 114 6.89 -3.70 4.74
CA VAL A 114 6.54 -3.91 6.15
C VAL A 114 5.03 -3.95 6.35
N TYR A 115 4.59 -4.80 7.26
CA TYR A 115 3.19 -4.93 7.64
C TYR A 115 2.72 -3.71 8.44
N GLY A 116 1.50 -3.29 8.19
CA GLY A 116 0.77 -2.29 8.93
C GLY A 116 -0.72 -2.39 8.60
N THR A 117 -1.60 -1.83 9.39
CA THR A 117 -3.04 -1.85 9.14
C THR A 117 -3.63 -0.48 8.85
N ASP A 118 -3.14 0.57 9.50
CA ASP A 118 -3.73 1.91 9.52
C ASP A 118 -5.21 1.92 9.92
N MET A 119 -5.60 0.93 10.71
CA MET A 119 -6.97 0.71 11.16
C MET A 119 -6.97 0.36 12.65
N ARG A 120 -8.15 0.26 13.26
CA ARG A 120 -8.26 -0.04 14.69
C ARG A 120 -7.63 -1.40 15.03
N PHE A 121 -6.95 -1.46 16.16
CA PHE A 121 -6.47 -2.72 16.72
C PHE A 121 -7.65 -3.61 17.11
N SER A 122 -7.90 -4.65 16.33
CA SER A 122 -8.94 -5.64 16.63
C SER A 122 -8.61 -6.98 15.99
N ILE A 123 -9.02 -8.06 16.64
CA ILE A 123 -8.83 -9.40 16.11
C ILE A 123 -9.46 -9.59 14.73
N PRO A 124 -10.71 -9.13 14.48
CA PRO A 124 -11.29 -9.23 13.14
C PRO A 124 -10.46 -8.54 12.06
N MET A 125 -9.88 -7.37 12.37
CA MET A 125 -8.99 -6.64 11.45
C MET A 125 -7.76 -7.47 11.07
N TYR A 126 -7.08 -8.06 12.05
CA TYR A 126 -5.92 -8.90 11.77
C TYR A 126 -6.30 -10.15 10.97
N ARG A 127 -7.42 -10.80 11.30
CA ARG A 127 -7.93 -11.94 10.52
C ARG A 127 -8.20 -11.57 9.06
N TYR A 128 -8.76 -10.40 8.82
CA TYR A 128 -9.01 -9.89 7.48
C TYR A 128 -7.69 -9.70 6.70
N THR A 129 -6.73 -8.98 7.26
CA THR A 129 -5.47 -8.70 6.59
C THR A 129 -4.64 -9.97 6.38
N PHE A 130 -4.63 -10.89 7.34
CA PHE A 130 -3.97 -12.20 7.20
C PHE A 130 -4.65 -13.06 6.13
N ARG A 131 -5.99 -13.06 6.07
CA ARG A 131 -6.70 -13.76 4.99
C ARG A 131 -6.26 -13.27 3.61
N VAL A 132 -6.13 -11.95 3.43
CA VAL A 132 -5.64 -11.38 2.17
C VAL A 132 -4.21 -11.83 1.88
N LEU A 133 -3.32 -11.82 2.86
CA LEU A 133 -1.89 -12.11 2.63
C LEU A 133 -1.59 -13.61 2.50
N GLU A 134 -2.22 -14.44 3.32
CA GLU A 134 -1.84 -15.83 3.54
C GLU A 134 -2.70 -16.83 2.76
N SER A 135 -4.01 -16.53 2.56
CA SER A 135 -4.91 -17.52 1.93
C SER A 135 -4.81 -17.49 0.41
N ALA A 136 -5.28 -18.58 -0.21
CA ALA A 136 -5.57 -18.67 -1.64
C ALA A 136 -7.08 -18.52 -1.91
N ASP A 137 -7.83 -17.92 -0.99
CA ASP A 137 -9.27 -17.75 -1.13
C ASP A 137 -9.60 -16.86 -2.33
N GLU A 138 -10.63 -17.22 -3.07
CA GLU A 138 -11.08 -16.48 -4.24
C GLU A 138 -12.48 -15.90 -4.02
N HIS A 139 -12.71 -14.69 -4.56
CA HIS A 139 -14.00 -14.05 -4.65
C HIS A 139 -14.72 -13.94 -3.29
N PHE A 140 -14.07 -13.34 -2.30
CA PHE A 140 -14.69 -13.10 -1.01
C PHE A 140 -14.92 -11.60 -0.75
N TYR A 141 -15.73 -11.28 0.23
CA TYR A 141 -16.03 -9.92 0.69
C TYR A 141 -15.81 -9.81 2.19
N ASP A 142 -15.38 -8.66 2.64
CA ASP A 142 -15.38 -8.28 4.05
C ASP A 142 -16.03 -6.92 4.23
N TRP A 143 -17.34 -6.91 4.43
CA TRP A 143 -18.15 -5.71 4.56
C TRP A 143 -17.93 -4.94 5.87
N ASN A 144 -17.17 -5.50 6.81
CA ASN A 144 -16.89 -4.86 8.10
C ASN A 144 -15.65 -3.97 8.05
N HIS A 145 -14.71 -4.29 7.16
CA HIS A 145 -13.42 -3.60 7.06
C HIS A 145 -13.19 -2.95 5.71
N CYS A 146 -13.90 -3.39 4.67
CA CYS A 146 -13.79 -2.88 3.31
C CYS A 146 -15.04 -2.12 2.90
N ASN A 147 -14.85 -0.99 2.25
CA ASN A 147 -15.94 -0.21 1.64
C ASN A 147 -15.99 -0.38 0.12
N TYR A 148 -15.14 -1.22 -0.46
CA TYR A 148 -15.04 -1.40 -1.90
C TYR A 148 -16.04 -2.41 -2.43
N HIS A 149 -16.51 -2.21 -3.65
CA HIS A 149 -17.60 -2.98 -4.28
C HIS A 149 -17.12 -4.14 -5.14
N TRP A 150 -15.82 -4.43 -5.12
CA TRP A 150 -15.26 -5.56 -5.83
C TRP A 150 -14.91 -6.74 -4.90
N PRO A 151 -14.87 -7.97 -5.43
CA PRO A 151 -14.44 -9.12 -4.66
C PRO A 151 -12.94 -9.08 -4.38
N LEU A 152 -12.56 -9.65 -3.24
CA LEU A 152 -11.19 -9.79 -2.80
C LEU A 152 -10.67 -11.19 -3.08
N TYR A 153 -9.35 -11.30 -3.23
CA TYR A 153 -8.63 -12.55 -3.45
C TYR A 153 -7.42 -12.61 -2.54
N GLY A 154 -7.13 -13.79 -2.01
CA GLY A 154 -5.92 -14.04 -1.26
C GLY A 154 -4.68 -13.99 -2.16
N LEU A 155 -3.56 -13.54 -1.60
CA LEU A 155 -2.28 -13.43 -2.30
C LEU A 155 -1.47 -14.72 -2.24
N ALA A 156 -1.81 -15.65 -1.33
CA ALA A 156 -1.11 -16.92 -1.08
C ALA A 156 0.42 -16.73 -0.97
N LEU A 157 0.86 -15.72 -0.23
CA LEU A 157 2.28 -15.44 -0.07
C LEU A 157 2.96 -16.58 0.69
N SER A 158 4.18 -16.92 0.29
CA SER A 158 4.96 -17.96 0.95
C SER A 158 5.39 -17.53 2.35
N GLU A 159 5.57 -18.51 3.25
CA GLU A 159 6.00 -18.27 4.64
C GLU A 159 7.27 -17.39 4.75
N PRO A 160 8.34 -17.60 3.93
CA PRO A 160 9.52 -16.73 3.99
C PRO A 160 9.22 -15.26 3.63
N VAL A 161 8.30 -15.01 2.70
CA VAL A 161 7.87 -13.64 2.34
C VAL A 161 7.07 -13.02 3.48
N LEU A 162 6.15 -13.78 4.06
CA LEU A 162 5.34 -13.33 5.21
C LEU A 162 6.20 -13.00 6.43
N GLU A 163 7.18 -13.84 6.78
CA GLU A 163 8.11 -13.58 7.90
C GLU A 163 8.85 -12.25 7.71
N LYS A 164 9.31 -11.96 6.50
CA LYS A 164 9.98 -10.69 6.20
C LYS A 164 9.05 -9.50 6.37
N ILE A 165 7.86 -9.57 5.79
CA ILE A 165 6.86 -8.48 5.81
C ILE A 165 6.35 -8.26 7.24
N TYR A 166 6.02 -9.31 7.98
CA TYR A 166 5.44 -9.21 9.32
C TYR A 166 6.45 -8.80 10.39
N ARG A 167 7.72 -9.19 10.25
CA ARG A 167 8.67 -9.08 11.35
C ARG A 167 10.06 -8.62 10.94
N THR A 168 10.75 -9.36 10.08
CA THR A 168 12.20 -9.22 9.88
C THR A 168 12.57 -7.82 9.40
N ASN A 169 11.82 -7.27 8.45
CA ASN A 169 12.10 -5.93 7.92
C ASN A 169 11.87 -4.83 8.96
N ALA A 170 10.82 -4.95 9.77
CA ALA A 170 10.56 -3.99 10.83
C ALA A 170 11.68 -3.99 11.89
N LEU A 171 12.15 -5.16 12.33
CA LEU A 171 13.27 -5.28 13.26
C LEU A 171 14.54 -4.64 12.69
N LYS A 172 14.83 -4.88 11.41
CA LYS A 172 15.97 -4.28 10.70
C LYS A 172 15.88 -2.76 10.66
N ILE A 173 14.73 -2.20 10.30
CA ILE A 173 14.49 -0.76 10.21
C ILE A 173 14.62 -0.10 11.58
N LEU A 174 14.05 -0.71 12.62
CA LEU A 174 14.04 -0.20 13.98
C LEU A 174 15.34 -0.48 14.74
N GLN A 175 16.26 -1.26 14.18
CA GLN A 175 17.51 -1.68 14.79
C GLN A 175 17.29 -2.42 16.14
N VAL A 176 16.18 -3.14 16.25
CA VAL A 176 15.84 -3.96 17.42
C VAL A 176 16.42 -5.35 17.23
N ARG A 177 17.07 -5.88 18.27
CA ARG A 177 17.63 -7.24 18.29
C ARG A 177 16.65 -8.24 18.89
#